data_6f135487f1df12aa1c7ff8441e118318
#
_entry.id   6f135487f1df12aa1c7ff8441e118318
#
_cell.length_a   1.000
_cell.length_b   1.000
_cell.length_c   1.000
_cell.angle_alpha   90.00
_cell.angle_beta   90.00
_cell.angle_gamma   90.00
#
_symmetry.space_group_name_H-M   'P 1'
#
loop_
_entity.id
_entity.type
_entity.pdbx_description
1 polymer ?
#
loop_
_entity_poly.entity_id
_entity_poly.type
_entity_poly.pdbx_seq_one_letter_code
_entity_poly.pdbx_strand_id
1 'polypeptide(L)'
;MAQIQIDIIQHHCAESAGEILHWAQSRDIKIQVYRADLAQLPASNDLPCIILGGPYSALDNEEWLSAERAWLSAKINTNAKIFAICLGAQLLALATGAQVKKMYAPESGWTSVHFSDASSLDVMTWHEDQFSLPPSGQPAARNEKCLQMFRLPKDRLGVQFHPEWNAESVATLNNYCGVASPLPREIDAERFAAVSAWLYQQLDAWLETNSN
;
A
#
# COMPACT_ATOMS: atom_id res chain seq x y z
N MET A 1 -6.60 -1.39 -28.38
CA MET A 1 -7.15 -0.91 -27.09
C MET A 1 -6.17 0.14 -26.58
N ALA A 2 -6.65 1.19 -25.88
CA ALA A 2 -5.73 2.14 -25.24
C ALA A 2 -4.93 1.41 -24.16
N GLN A 3 -3.63 1.71 -24.04
CA GLN A 3 -2.76 1.17 -23.00
C GLN A 3 -3.28 1.63 -21.62
N ILE A 4 -3.40 0.71 -20.68
CA ILE A 4 -3.79 1.04 -19.31
C ILE A 4 -2.66 1.87 -18.67
N GLN A 5 -3.02 2.96 -17.99
CA GLN A 5 -2.08 3.76 -17.20
C GLN A 5 -2.51 3.72 -15.74
N ILE A 6 -1.54 3.58 -14.84
CA ILE A 6 -1.72 3.65 -13.38
C ILE A 6 -0.77 4.71 -12.82
N ASP A 7 -1.31 5.55 -11.95
CA ASP A 7 -0.52 6.51 -11.19
C ASP A 7 -0.03 5.87 -9.88
N ILE A 8 1.24 6.05 -9.55
CA ILE A 8 1.82 5.61 -8.27
C ILE A 8 2.19 6.84 -7.46
N ILE A 9 1.70 6.90 -6.21
CA ILE A 9 2.07 7.92 -5.23
C ILE A 9 3.13 7.32 -4.33
N GLN A 10 4.32 7.91 -4.34
CA GLN A 10 5.49 7.48 -3.58
C GLN A 10 5.88 8.57 -2.57
N HIS A 11 6.16 8.18 -1.32
CA HIS A 11 6.40 9.11 -0.22
C HIS A 11 7.88 9.25 0.15
N HIS A 12 8.74 8.35 -0.31
CA HIS A 12 10.17 8.42 -0.04
C HIS A 12 11.00 7.72 -1.13
N CYS A 13 12.20 8.22 -1.42
CA CYS A 13 13.04 7.67 -2.49
C CYS A 13 13.52 6.24 -2.24
N ALA A 14 13.68 5.83 -0.98
CA ALA A 14 14.07 4.47 -0.62
C ALA A 14 12.92 3.44 -0.65
N GLU A 15 11.67 3.91 -0.73
CA GLU A 15 10.47 3.07 -0.78
C GLU A 15 9.90 3.03 -2.20
N SER A 16 10.54 2.25 -3.07
CA SER A 16 10.11 2.07 -4.46
C SER A 16 8.88 1.17 -4.57
N ALA A 17 8.23 1.19 -5.75
CA ALA A 17 7.09 0.34 -6.04
C ALA A 17 7.44 -1.17 -6.23
N GLY A 18 8.71 -1.54 -6.17
CA GLY A 18 9.20 -2.92 -6.13
C GLY A 18 8.51 -3.85 -7.13
N GLU A 19 7.88 -4.92 -6.63
CA GLU A 19 7.19 -5.93 -7.43
C GLU A 19 6.04 -5.39 -8.29
N ILE A 20 5.45 -4.25 -7.92
CA ILE A 20 4.40 -3.60 -8.74
C ILE A 20 4.95 -3.19 -10.11
N LEU A 21 6.22 -2.76 -10.20
CA LEU A 21 6.84 -2.41 -11.48
C LEU A 21 7.05 -3.64 -12.35
N HIS A 22 7.49 -4.77 -11.79
CA HIS A 22 7.64 -6.04 -12.50
C HIS A 22 6.29 -6.56 -13.00
N TRP A 23 5.26 -6.52 -12.16
CA TRP A 23 3.89 -6.86 -12.55
C TRP A 23 3.40 -5.98 -13.70
N ALA A 24 3.53 -4.67 -13.61
CA ALA A 24 3.07 -3.73 -14.64
C ALA A 24 3.80 -3.97 -15.97
N GLN A 25 5.11 -4.18 -15.94
CA GLN A 25 5.91 -4.49 -17.13
C GLN A 25 5.43 -5.78 -17.79
N SER A 26 5.12 -6.83 -17.01
CA SER A 26 4.67 -8.12 -17.54
C SER A 26 3.26 -8.07 -18.18
N ARG A 27 2.49 -6.99 -17.95
CA ARG A 27 1.13 -6.76 -18.47
C ARG A 27 1.03 -5.59 -19.44
N ASP A 28 2.16 -5.01 -19.87
CA ASP A 28 2.20 -3.81 -20.72
C ASP A 28 1.38 -2.64 -20.17
N ILE A 29 1.46 -2.44 -18.83
CA ILE A 29 0.78 -1.35 -18.13
C ILE A 29 1.76 -0.19 -17.98
N LYS A 30 1.32 1.03 -18.35
CA LYS A 30 2.10 2.24 -18.17
C LYS A 30 2.02 2.72 -16.73
N ILE A 31 3.17 2.91 -16.09
CA ILE A 31 3.28 3.49 -14.75
C ILE A 31 3.75 4.95 -14.85
N GLN A 32 3.08 5.82 -14.09
CA GLN A 32 3.56 7.18 -13.83
C GLN A 32 3.75 7.34 -12.31
N VAL A 33 4.98 7.63 -11.89
CA VAL A 33 5.30 7.82 -10.45
C VAL A 33 5.28 9.30 -10.12
N TYR A 34 4.65 9.64 -8.99
CA TYR A 34 4.60 10.96 -8.40
C TYR A 34 5.20 10.92 -6.99
N ARG A 35 6.10 11.84 -6.69
CA ARG A 35 6.76 11.99 -5.39
C ARG A 35 5.97 12.98 -4.53
N ALA A 36 5.05 12.46 -3.68
CA ALA A 36 4.22 13.30 -2.82
C ALA A 36 5.06 14.13 -1.83
N ASP A 37 6.13 13.57 -1.29
CA ASP A 37 7.09 14.27 -0.41
C ASP A 37 7.82 15.44 -1.09
N LEU A 38 7.77 15.52 -2.42
CA LEU A 38 8.24 16.65 -3.23
C LEU A 38 7.07 17.49 -3.79
N ALA A 39 5.89 17.39 -3.19
CA ALA A 39 4.65 18.05 -3.60
C ALA A 39 4.20 17.73 -5.04
N GLN A 40 4.54 16.54 -5.54
CA GLN A 40 4.10 16.07 -6.85
C GLN A 40 2.88 15.16 -6.67
N LEU A 41 1.75 15.56 -7.24
CA LEU A 41 0.50 14.77 -7.26
C LEU A 41 -0.11 14.81 -8.66
N PRO A 42 -0.87 13.75 -9.06
CA PRO A 42 -1.57 13.75 -10.34
C PRO A 42 -2.55 14.92 -10.47
N ALA A 43 -2.58 15.55 -11.64
CA ALA A 43 -3.55 16.61 -11.93
C ALA A 43 -4.97 16.07 -12.14
N SER A 44 -5.11 14.81 -12.62
CA SER A 44 -6.40 14.14 -12.80
C SER A 44 -6.65 13.13 -11.69
N ASN A 45 -7.92 12.98 -11.30
CA ASN A 45 -8.35 12.02 -10.29
C ASN A 45 -9.01 10.75 -10.87
N ASP A 46 -9.06 10.60 -12.21
CA ASP A 46 -9.85 9.55 -12.85
C ASP A 46 -9.09 8.24 -13.07
N LEU A 47 -7.76 8.30 -13.16
CA LEU A 47 -6.95 7.10 -13.38
C LEU A 47 -6.89 6.22 -12.13
N PRO A 48 -6.78 4.89 -12.27
CA PRO A 48 -6.42 4.00 -11.18
C PRO A 48 -5.12 4.47 -10.52
N CYS A 49 -5.04 4.36 -9.20
CA CYS A 49 -3.81 4.71 -8.50
C CYS A 49 -3.43 3.69 -7.43
N ILE A 50 -2.10 3.57 -7.23
CA ILE A 50 -1.50 2.83 -6.14
C ILE A 50 -0.82 3.86 -5.23
N ILE A 51 -1.11 3.82 -3.93
CA ILE A 51 -0.53 4.72 -2.93
C ILE A 51 0.37 3.89 -2.05
N LEU A 52 1.67 4.16 -2.10
CA LEU A 52 2.68 3.36 -1.41
C LEU A 52 2.77 3.66 0.09
N GLY A 53 3.66 2.96 0.76
CA GLY A 53 4.11 3.25 2.12
C GLY A 53 5.04 4.46 2.20
N GLY A 54 5.50 4.76 3.42
CA GLY A 54 6.43 5.86 3.69
C GLY A 54 6.83 5.93 5.16
N PRO A 55 7.97 6.57 5.47
CA PRO A 55 8.51 6.66 6.84
C PRO A 55 7.84 7.79 7.66
N TYR A 56 6.57 8.07 7.41
CA TYR A 56 5.78 9.12 8.04
C TYR A 56 4.55 8.54 8.71
N SER A 57 3.99 9.26 9.70
CA SER A 57 2.66 8.97 10.22
C SER A 57 1.59 9.65 9.35
N ALA A 58 0.49 8.95 9.10
CA ALA A 58 -0.69 9.56 8.46
C ALA A 58 -1.28 10.72 9.27
N LEU A 59 -0.83 10.93 10.51
CA LEU A 59 -1.24 11.99 11.41
C LEU A 59 -0.26 13.18 11.45
N ASP A 60 0.87 13.10 10.76
CA ASP A 60 1.86 14.18 10.71
C ASP A 60 1.28 15.43 10.04
N ASN A 61 1.84 16.61 10.40
CA ASN A 61 1.38 17.91 9.94
C ASN A 61 2.22 18.48 8.79
N GLU A 62 2.88 17.61 8.02
CA GLU A 62 3.63 18.03 6.83
C GLU A 62 2.71 18.66 5.78
N GLU A 63 3.15 19.74 5.16
CA GLU A 63 2.36 20.49 4.16
C GLU A 63 1.99 19.59 2.96
N TRP A 64 2.97 18.82 2.44
CA TRP A 64 2.76 17.90 1.33
C TRP A 64 1.75 16.80 1.70
N LEU A 65 1.77 16.28 2.93
CA LEU A 65 0.85 15.25 3.41
C LEU A 65 -0.58 15.81 3.53
N SER A 66 -0.71 17.09 3.91
CA SER A 66 -2.00 17.80 3.93
C SER A 66 -2.55 17.98 2.52
N ALA A 67 -1.70 18.29 1.54
CA ALA A 67 -2.07 18.39 0.14
C ALA A 67 -2.51 17.02 -0.43
N GLU A 68 -1.80 15.95 -0.08
CA GLU A 68 -2.16 14.59 -0.48
C GLU A 68 -3.51 14.14 0.13
N ARG A 69 -3.76 14.42 1.42
CA ARG A 69 -5.07 14.16 2.04
C ARG A 69 -6.21 14.87 1.31
N ALA A 70 -6.00 16.13 0.90
CA ALA A 70 -6.98 16.87 0.12
C ALA A 70 -7.19 16.26 -1.27
N TRP A 71 -6.10 15.90 -1.97
CA TRP A 71 -6.15 15.22 -3.26
C TRP A 71 -6.87 13.87 -3.16
N LEU A 72 -6.54 13.04 -2.15
CA LEU A 72 -7.19 11.76 -1.93
C LEU A 72 -8.68 11.92 -1.60
N SER A 73 -9.04 12.94 -0.82
CA SER A 73 -10.45 13.26 -0.54
C SER A 73 -11.23 13.62 -1.81
N ALA A 74 -10.60 14.31 -2.76
CA ALA A 74 -11.21 14.56 -4.07
C ALA A 74 -11.31 13.27 -4.89
N LYS A 75 -10.26 12.44 -4.89
CA LYS A 75 -10.20 11.18 -5.64
C LYS A 75 -11.25 10.15 -5.18
N ILE A 76 -11.52 10.03 -3.87
CA ILE A 76 -12.56 9.12 -3.36
C ILE A 76 -13.99 9.50 -3.80
N ASN A 77 -14.21 10.74 -4.24
CA ASN A 77 -15.49 11.16 -4.80
C ASN A 77 -15.67 10.74 -6.28
N THR A 78 -14.62 10.27 -6.94
CA THR A 78 -14.69 9.71 -8.30
C THR A 78 -14.99 8.20 -8.25
N ASN A 79 -14.96 7.54 -9.43
CA ASN A 79 -14.99 6.09 -9.54
C ASN A 79 -13.59 5.47 -9.68
N ALA A 80 -12.52 6.24 -9.44
CA ALA A 80 -11.16 5.74 -9.56
C ALA A 80 -10.88 4.61 -8.56
N LYS A 81 -10.25 3.58 -9.07
CA LYS A 81 -9.76 2.45 -8.28
C LYS A 81 -8.55 2.87 -7.46
N ILE A 82 -8.43 2.40 -6.24
CA ILE A 82 -7.33 2.72 -5.33
C ILE A 82 -6.80 1.44 -4.69
N PHE A 83 -5.50 1.19 -4.84
CA PHE A 83 -4.76 0.18 -4.08
C PHE A 83 -3.78 0.89 -3.15
N ALA A 84 -3.99 0.80 -1.85
CA ALA A 84 -3.23 1.57 -0.88
C ALA A 84 -2.43 0.67 0.06
N ILE A 85 -1.16 1.01 0.34
CA ILE A 85 -0.20 0.19 1.08
C ILE A 85 0.35 0.99 2.27
N CYS A 86 0.35 0.41 3.46
CA CYS A 86 0.92 0.92 4.70
C CYS A 86 0.45 2.37 4.99
N LEU A 87 1.31 3.39 4.87
CA LEU A 87 0.93 4.80 4.99
C LEU A 87 -0.23 5.14 4.05
N GLY A 88 -0.18 4.71 2.79
CA GLY A 88 -1.27 4.91 1.83
C GLY A 88 -2.60 4.31 2.30
N ALA A 89 -2.57 3.10 2.91
CA ALA A 89 -3.77 2.48 3.46
C ALA A 89 -4.31 3.24 4.68
N GLN A 90 -3.44 3.81 5.51
CA GLN A 90 -3.82 4.65 6.64
C GLN A 90 -4.47 5.95 6.15
N LEU A 91 -3.91 6.59 5.10
CA LEU A 91 -4.49 7.78 4.46
C LEU A 91 -5.86 7.48 3.84
N LEU A 92 -5.99 6.35 3.13
CA LEU A 92 -7.28 5.92 2.58
C LEU A 92 -8.30 5.65 3.67
N ALA A 93 -7.90 5.00 4.76
CA ALA A 93 -8.76 4.75 5.92
C ALA A 93 -9.28 6.06 6.54
N LEU A 94 -8.39 7.04 6.79
CA LEU A 94 -8.77 8.38 7.27
C LEU A 94 -9.73 9.08 6.32
N ALA A 95 -9.42 9.11 5.02
CA ALA A 95 -10.25 9.76 4.00
C ALA A 95 -11.64 9.15 3.89
N THR A 96 -11.81 7.89 4.32
CA THR A 96 -13.10 7.16 4.29
C THR A 96 -13.76 7.03 5.67
N GLY A 97 -13.32 7.83 6.65
CA GLY A 97 -13.97 8.00 7.95
C GLY A 97 -13.52 7.03 9.05
N ALA A 98 -12.43 6.30 8.83
CA ALA A 98 -11.80 5.50 9.87
C ALA A 98 -10.88 6.35 10.76
N GLN A 99 -10.33 5.72 11.79
CA GLN A 99 -9.32 6.30 12.68
C GLN A 99 -7.97 5.63 12.45
N VAL A 100 -6.91 6.41 12.57
CA VAL A 100 -5.52 5.93 12.65
C VAL A 100 -4.99 6.26 14.03
N LYS A 101 -4.25 5.34 14.63
CA LYS A 101 -3.63 5.54 15.95
C LYS A 101 -2.35 4.72 16.07
N LYS A 102 -1.45 5.17 16.94
CA LYS A 102 -0.25 4.41 17.31
C LYS A 102 -0.62 3.06 17.91
N MET A 103 0.17 2.05 17.57
CA MET A 103 0.11 0.73 18.16
C MET A 103 0.79 0.71 19.53
N TYR A 104 0.34 -0.16 20.42
CA TYR A 104 1.05 -0.43 21.67
C TYR A 104 2.42 -1.08 21.43
N ALA A 105 2.49 -2.00 20.47
CA ALA A 105 3.72 -2.66 20.02
C ALA A 105 3.78 -2.60 18.50
N PRO A 106 4.75 -1.88 17.92
CA PRO A 106 4.97 -1.83 16.47
C PRO A 106 5.17 -3.21 15.84
N GLU A 107 4.94 -3.30 14.54
CA GLU A 107 5.22 -4.48 13.74
C GLU A 107 6.38 -4.22 12.78
N SER A 108 7.31 -5.18 12.72
CA SER A 108 8.41 -5.15 11.76
C SER A 108 8.91 -6.56 11.45
N GLY A 109 9.39 -6.75 10.21
CA GLY A 109 9.83 -8.06 9.71
C GLY A 109 8.68 -8.94 9.23
N TRP A 110 8.92 -10.25 9.18
CA TRP A 110 7.93 -11.22 8.76
C TRP A 110 6.84 -11.43 9.80
N THR A 111 5.58 -11.39 9.38
CA THR A 111 4.42 -11.71 10.20
C THR A 111 3.38 -12.49 9.42
N SER A 112 2.67 -13.41 10.08
CA SER A 112 1.58 -14.16 9.46
C SER A 112 0.29 -13.34 9.48
N VAL A 113 -0.38 -13.26 8.34
CA VAL A 113 -1.66 -12.62 8.15
C VAL A 113 -2.70 -13.64 7.75
N HIS A 114 -3.88 -13.59 8.36
CA HIS A 114 -5.00 -14.48 8.11
C HIS A 114 -6.09 -13.76 7.33
N PHE A 115 -6.46 -14.30 6.17
CA PHE A 115 -7.48 -13.74 5.30
C PHE A 115 -8.88 -14.26 5.65
N SER A 116 -9.89 -13.54 5.18
CA SER A 116 -11.31 -13.89 5.44
C SER A 116 -11.77 -15.19 4.79
N ASP A 117 -11.03 -15.71 3.81
CA ASP A 117 -11.25 -17.02 3.15
C ASP A 117 -10.56 -18.19 3.87
N ALA A 118 -10.04 -17.95 5.07
CA ALA A 118 -9.28 -18.87 5.91
C ALA A 118 -7.87 -19.23 5.38
N SER A 119 -7.39 -18.60 4.32
CA SER A 119 -5.99 -18.70 3.91
C SER A 119 -5.08 -17.85 4.81
N SER A 120 -3.78 -18.10 4.75
CA SER A 120 -2.78 -17.30 5.45
C SER A 120 -1.55 -17.08 4.58
N LEU A 121 -0.83 -16.00 4.85
CA LEU A 121 0.39 -15.63 4.15
C LEU A 121 1.36 -14.97 5.14
N ASP A 122 2.62 -15.33 5.07
CA ASP A 122 3.68 -14.58 5.74
C ASP A 122 4.04 -13.38 4.88
N VAL A 123 3.97 -12.19 5.46
CA VAL A 123 4.18 -10.91 4.77
C VAL A 123 5.21 -10.06 5.50
N MET A 124 5.82 -9.13 4.78
CA MET A 124 6.74 -8.16 5.38
C MET A 124 5.96 -6.96 5.91
N THR A 125 6.29 -6.54 7.13
CA THR A 125 5.70 -5.37 7.79
C THR A 125 6.78 -4.43 8.32
N TRP A 126 6.45 -3.14 8.37
CA TRP A 126 7.18 -2.14 9.16
C TRP A 126 6.26 -0.95 9.39
N HIS A 127 5.56 -0.95 10.52
CA HIS A 127 4.66 0.16 10.87
C HIS A 127 4.48 0.31 12.38
N GLU A 128 4.25 1.53 12.82
CA GLU A 128 3.95 1.92 14.20
C GLU A 128 2.49 2.32 14.40
N ASP A 129 1.80 2.67 13.32
CA ASP A 129 0.40 3.08 13.32
C ASP A 129 -0.49 1.95 12.77
N GLN A 130 -1.74 1.94 13.20
CA GLN A 130 -2.78 1.06 12.72
C GLN A 130 -4.06 1.84 12.39
N PHE A 131 -4.84 1.34 11.46
CA PHE A 131 -6.16 1.89 11.14
C PHE A 131 -7.29 1.04 11.73
N SER A 132 -8.43 1.67 12.02
CA SER A 132 -9.69 0.98 12.24
C SER A 132 -10.37 0.66 10.91
N LEU A 133 -11.36 -0.24 10.93
CA LEU A 133 -12.16 -0.51 9.75
C LEU A 133 -12.96 0.75 9.36
N PRO A 134 -12.88 1.22 8.08
CA PRO A 134 -13.75 2.28 7.59
C PRO A 134 -15.26 1.89 7.69
N PRO A 135 -16.18 2.85 7.89
CA PRO A 135 -17.61 2.55 8.07
C PRO A 135 -18.24 1.74 6.93
N SER A 136 -17.82 1.96 5.68
CA SER A 136 -18.30 1.20 4.50
C SER A 136 -17.38 0.04 4.12
N GLY A 137 -16.38 -0.26 4.96
CA GLY A 137 -15.36 -1.25 4.69
C GLY A 137 -15.75 -2.67 5.11
N GLN A 138 -15.16 -3.63 4.43
CA GLN A 138 -15.20 -5.04 4.79
C GLN A 138 -13.78 -5.47 5.23
N PRO A 139 -13.62 -6.12 6.39
CA PRO A 139 -12.32 -6.65 6.79
C PRO A 139 -11.96 -7.81 5.87
N ALA A 140 -10.73 -7.80 5.34
CA ALA A 140 -10.28 -8.81 4.40
C ALA A 140 -9.10 -9.65 4.95
N ALA A 141 -8.29 -9.08 5.86
CA ALA A 141 -7.24 -9.82 6.54
C ALA A 141 -6.92 -9.21 7.91
N ARG A 142 -6.46 -10.07 8.85
CA ARG A 142 -6.06 -9.70 10.21
C ARG A 142 -4.86 -10.53 10.66
N ASN A 143 -4.16 -10.02 11.65
CA ASN A 143 -3.34 -10.81 12.55
C ASN A 143 -3.79 -10.58 14.00
N GLU A 144 -3.02 -11.08 14.97
CA GLU A 144 -3.34 -10.93 16.40
C GLU A 144 -3.31 -9.47 16.89
N LYS A 145 -2.56 -8.58 16.21
CA LYS A 145 -2.34 -7.21 16.65
C LYS A 145 -3.33 -6.22 16.05
N CYS A 146 -3.63 -6.33 14.74
CA CYS A 146 -4.45 -5.33 14.07
C CYS A 146 -5.16 -5.84 12.80
N LEU A 147 -5.98 -4.97 12.23
CA LEU A 147 -6.53 -5.14 10.89
C LEU A 147 -5.42 -4.94 9.87
N GLN A 148 -5.20 -5.94 9.00
CA GLN A 148 -4.14 -5.95 8.02
C GLN A 148 -4.61 -5.62 6.60
N MET A 149 -5.91 -5.81 6.31
CA MET A 149 -6.48 -5.48 5.02
C MET A 149 -7.96 -5.17 5.13
N PHE A 150 -8.41 -4.18 4.38
CA PHE A 150 -9.83 -3.88 4.18
C PHE A 150 -10.14 -3.66 2.70
N ARG A 151 -11.40 -3.89 2.33
CA ARG A 151 -11.96 -3.57 1.01
C ARG A 151 -13.09 -2.54 1.15
N LEU A 152 -13.18 -1.64 0.20
CA LEU A 152 -14.20 -0.60 0.09
C LEU A 152 -14.93 -0.75 -1.25
N PRO A 153 -16.13 -0.18 -1.39
CA PRO A 153 -16.80 -0.04 -2.69
C PRO A 153 -15.92 0.65 -3.74
N LYS A 154 -16.22 0.44 -5.01
CA LYS A 154 -15.53 1.02 -6.17
C LYS A 154 -14.07 0.54 -6.30
N ASP A 155 -13.82 -0.74 -6.01
CA ASP A 155 -12.52 -1.39 -6.14
C ASP A 155 -11.39 -0.63 -5.41
N ARG A 156 -11.65 -0.27 -4.16
CA ARG A 156 -10.67 0.35 -3.28
C ARG A 156 -10.29 -0.61 -2.19
N LEU A 157 -9.01 -0.71 -1.94
CA LEU A 157 -8.50 -1.57 -0.88
C LEU A 157 -7.27 -0.97 -0.20
N GLY A 158 -7.11 -1.29 1.06
CA GLY A 158 -5.93 -0.92 1.84
C GLY A 158 -5.31 -2.14 2.49
N VAL A 159 -3.99 -2.25 2.39
CA VAL A 159 -3.19 -3.28 3.08
C VAL A 159 -2.16 -2.61 3.99
N GLN A 160 -1.99 -3.11 5.22
CA GLN A 160 -1.05 -2.54 6.18
C GLN A 160 0.38 -3.04 5.96
N PHE A 161 0.53 -4.26 5.46
CA PHE A 161 1.81 -4.88 5.14
C PHE A 161 2.32 -4.43 3.76
N HIS A 162 3.57 -4.80 3.42
CA HIS A 162 4.26 -4.41 2.20
C HIS A 162 4.36 -5.56 1.20
N PRO A 163 3.33 -5.81 0.38
CA PRO A 163 3.39 -6.88 -0.62
C PRO A 163 4.26 -6.52 -1.84
N GLU A 164 4.56 -5.23 -2.01
CA GLU A 164 5.41 -4.69 -3.08
C GLU A 164 6.90 -4.89 -2.83
N TRP A 165 7.30 -5.15 -1.58
CA TRP A 165 8.71 -5.33 -1.28
C TRP A 165 9.23 -6.67 -1.75
N ASN A 166 10.41 -6.64 -2.36
CA ASN A 166 11.23 -7.78 -2.74
C ASN A 166 12.60 -7.70 -2.05
N ALA A 167 13.48 -8.63 -2.39
CA ALA A 167 14.84 -8.68 -1.84
C ALA A 167 15.62 -7.37 -2.05
N GLU A 168 15.47 -6.73 -3.24
CA GLU A 168 16.15 -5.49 -3.57
C GLU A 168 15.58 -4.32 -2.75
N SER A 169 14.26 -4.24 -2.60
CA SER A 169 13.58 -3.24 -1.76
C SER A 169 14.08 -3.30 -0.32
N VAL A 170 14.11 -4.51 0.26
CA VAL A 170 14.59 -4.72 1.63
C VAL A 170 16.08 -4.40 1.77
N ALA A 171 16.91 -4.77 0.80
CA ALA A 171 18.33 -4.42 0.79
C ALA A 171 18.53 -2.89 0.73
N THR A 172 17.76 -2.19 -0.11
CA THR A 172 17.80 -0.72 -0.23
C THR A 172 17.43 -0.05 1.09
N LEU A 173 16.33 -0.48 1.74
CA LEU A 173 15.92 0.03 3.04
C LEU A 173 16.95 -0.26 4.13
N ASN A 174 17.50 -1.47 4.16
CA ASN A 174 18.57 -1.85 5.08
C ASN A 174 19.82 -0.98 4.90
N ASN A 175 20.20 -0.65 3.67
CA ASN A 175 21.33 0.23 3.38
C ASN A 175 21.05 1.68 3.79
N TYR A 176 19.83 2.16 3.53
CA TYR A 176 19.42 3.51 3.89
C TYR A 176 19.36 3.71 5.41
N CYS A 177 18.73 2.79 6.14
CA CYS A 177 18.55 2.88 7.59
C CYS A 177 19.76 2.34 8.39
N GLY A 178 20.68 1.64 7.76
CA GLY A 178 21.86 1.06 8.40
C GLY A 178 21.50 0.08 9.52
N VAL A 179 22.14 0.22 10.67
CA VAL A 179 21.93 -0.65 11.84
C VAL A 179 20.56 -0.44 12.51
N ALA A 180 19.89 0.66 12.22
CA ALA A 180 18.58 0.96 12.78
C ALA A 180 17.43 0.24 12.04
N SER A 181 17.69 -0.39 10.89
CA SER A 181 16.66 -1.15 10.18
C SER A 181 16.23 -2.40 10.97
N PRO A 182 14.91 -2.59 11.20
CA PRO A 182 14.39 -3.79 11.83
C PRO A 182 14.16 -4.94 10.83
N LEU A 183 14.42 -4.72 9.54
CA LEU A 183 14.17 -5.69 8.49
C LEU A 183 15.24 -6.78 8.46
N PRO A 184 14.89 -8.01 8.03
CA PRO A 184 15.84 -9.13 7.98
C PRO A 184 16.98 -8.82 7.02
N ARG A 185 18.18 -9.35 7.34
CA ARG A 185 19.36 -9.30 6.46
C ARG A 185 19.44 -10.50 5.53
N GLU A 186 18.83 -11.61 5.94
CA GLU A 186 18.72 -12.81 5.14
C GLU A 186 17.50 -12.78 4.27
N ILE A 187 17.66 -13.17 3.00
CA ILE A 187 16.59 -13.17 2.01
C ILE A 187 15.91 -14.53 1.98
N ASP A 188 14.64 -14.56 2.28
CA ASP A 188 13.77 -15.73 2.13
C ASP A 188 13.06 -15.65 0.77
N ALA A 189 13.67 -16.24 -0.24
CA ALA A 189 13.18 -16.19 -1.62
C ALA A 189 11.79 -16.84 -1.79
N GLU A 190 11.49 -17.89 -1.02
CA GLU A 190 10.19 -18.59 -1.10
C GLU A 190 9.07 -17.71 -0.56
N ARG A 191 9.28 -17.04 0.58
CA ARG A 191 8.30 -16.08 1.13
C ARG A 191 8.08 -14.90 0.20
N PHE A 192 9.15 -14.30 -0.35
CA PHE A 192 8.99 -13.21 -1.32
C PHE A 192 8.22 -13.66 -2.56
N ALA A 193 8.51 -14.84 -3.11
CA ALA A 193 7.79 -15.37 -4.26
C ALA A 193 6.30 -15.60 -3.97
N ALA A 194 5.96 -16.11 -2.78
CA ALA A 194 4.58 -16.30 -2.36
C ALA A 194 3.82 -14.97 -2.24
N VAL A 195 4.48 -13.95 -1.65
CA VAL A 195 3.90 -12.60 -1.51
C VAL A 195 3.71 -11.94 -2.87
N SER A 196 4.70 -12.03 -3.77
CA SER A 196 4.61 -11.49 -5.14
C SER A 196 3.50 -12.15 -5.94
N ALA A 197 3.34 -13.48 -5.83
CA ALA A 197 2.24 -14.21 -6.50
C ALA A 197 0.87 -13.74 -5.98
N TRP A 198 0.72 -13.57 -4.67
CA TRP A 198 -0.48 -13.02 -4.06
C TRP A 198 -0.74 -11.57 -4.56
N LEU A 199 0.28 -10.71 -4.55
CA LEU A 199 0.15 -9.32 -5.01
C LEU A 199 -0.33 -9.27 -6.47
N TYR A 200 0.26 -10.07 -7.36
CA TYR A 200 -0.10 -10.09 -8.77
C TYR A 200 -1.56 -10.51 -8.97
N GLN A 201 -2.04 -11.51 -8.24
CA GLN A 201 -3.45 -11.91 -8.24
C GLN A 201 -4.37 -10.77 -7.77
N GLN A 202 -3.98 -10.05 -6.70
CA GLN A 202 -4.78 -8.93 -6.20
C GLN A 202 -4.82 -7.76 -7.19
N LEU A 203 -3.69 -7.43 -7.82
CA LEU A 203 -3.61 -6.35 -8.81
C LEU A 203 -4.36 -6.69 -10.11
N ASP A 204 -4.27 -7.93 -10.60
CA ASP A 204 -5.04 -8.38 -11.75
C ASP A 204 -6.54 -8.30 -11.46
N ALA A 205 -7.01 -8.87 -10.35
CA ALA A 205 -8.41 -8.80 -9.93
C ALA A 205 -8.88 -7.36 -9.74
N TRP A 206 -8.06 -6.50 -9.13
CA TRP A 206 -8.36 -5.08 -8.90
C TRP A 206 -8.56 -4.30 -10.21
N LEU A 207 -7.77 -4.58 -11.25
CA LEU A 207 -7.93 -3.94 -12.56
C LEU A 207 -9.11 -4.47 -13.37
N GLU A 208 -9.37 -5.80 -13.32
CA GLU A 208 -10.41 -6.47 -14.11
C GLU A 208 -11.82 -6.18 -13.61
N THR A 209 -11.99 -5.86 -12.31
CA THR A 209 -13.33 -5.56 -11.77
C THR A 209 -13.93 -4.37 -12.51
N ASN A 210 -14.97 -4.62 -13.31
CA ASN A 210 -15.77 -3.54 -13.91
C ASN A 210 -16.65 -2.96 -12.81
N SER A 211 -16.40 -1.72 -12.41
CA SER A 211 -17.30 -0.99 -11.49
C SER A 211 -18.66 -0.82 -12.17
N ASN A 212 -19.59 -1.74 -11.87
CA ASN A 212 -21.01 -1.59 -12.22
C ASN A 212 -21.67 -0.50 -11.36
#